data_4e8ef2816532a063e1c4a3d7c2e76a81
#
_entry.id   4e8ef2816532a063e1c4a3d7c2e76a81
#
_cell.length_a   1.000
_cell.length_b   1.000
_cell.length_c   1.000
_cell.angle_alpha   90.00
_cell.angle_beta   90.00
_cell.angle_gamma   90.00
#
_symmetry.space_group_name_H-M   'P 1'
#
loop_
_entity.id
_entity.type
_entity.pdbx_description
1 polymer ?
#
loop_
_entity_poly.entity_id
_entity_poly.type
_entity_poly.pdbx_seq_one_letter_code
_entity_poly.pdbx_strand_id
1 'polypeptide(L)'
;MKKLIGIGVIGLGVSVGAQAAELDGRWILQDAGNTQATLDEAVEKVAQEMNFFIRALARPVLKKQTQVCESWTFGVQADQFQWQCDEAEMDVIPLIAQGEVIEVDDEGVEISGTFQQTDDAVVIVLESERGKRTSTWQKVSDHELLYTVKLESEKLPTPLTWTLNYQKD
;
A
#
# COMPACT_ATOMS: atom_id res chain seq x y z
N MET A 1 -8.78 -24.90 56.02
CA MET A 1 -8.75 -23.59 55.36
C MET A 1 -7.82 -23.67 54.15
N LYS A 2 -8.37 -23.80 52.93
CA LYS A 2 -7.58 -23.87 51.69
C LYS A 2 -7.71 -22.49 51.01
N LYS A 3 -6.59 -21.73 50.90
CA LYS A 3 -6.49 -20.51 50.14
C LYS A 3 -6.36 -20.87 48.65
N LEU A 4 -7.34 -20.52 47.84
CA LEU A 4 -7.24 -20.50 46.39
C LEU A 4 -6.56 -19.21 45.98
N ILE A 5 -5.37 -19.37 45.38
CA ILE A 5 -4.62 -18.28 44.70
C ILE A 5 -5.18 -18.20 43.30
N GLY A 6 -5.95 -17.16 43.03
CA GLY A 6 -6.38 -16.85 41.65
C GLY A 6 -5.22 -16.29 40.85
N ILE A 7 -4.79 -17.02 39.82
CA ILE A 7 -3.85 -16.53 38.82
C ILE A 7 -4.66 -15.70 37.82
N GLY A 8 -4.51 -14.38 37.93
CA GLY A 8 -5.04 -13.46 36.93
C GLY A 8 -4.20 -13.56 35.67
N VAL A 9 -4.77 -14.10 34.59
CA VAL A 9 -4.21 -14.02 33.25
C VAL A 9 -4.43 -12.59 32.77
N ILE A 10 -3.38 -11.76 32.77
CA ILE A 10 -3.38 -10.47 32.12
C ILE A 10 -3.25 -10.76 30.62
N GLY A 11 -4.36 -10.76 29.92
CA GLY A 11 -4.39 -10.78 28.48
C GLY A 11 -3.78 -9.48 27.96
N LEU A 12 -2.56 -9.54 27.43
CA LEU A 12 -1.99 -8.48 26.61
C LEU A 12 -2.78 -8.45 25.28
N GLY A 13 -3.86 -7.71 25.27
CA GLY A 13 -4.55 -7.34 24.05
C GLY A 13 -3.64 -6.39 23.26
N VAL A 14 -2.94 -6.91 22.27
CA VAL A 14 -2.27 -6.08 21.29
C VAL A 14 -3.37 -5.37 20.50
N SER A 15 -3.53 -4.06 20.70
CA SER A 15 -4.50 -3.25 19.95
C SER A 15 -4.02 -3.10 18.52
N VAL A 16 -4.59 -3.88 17.62
CA VAL A 16 -4.26 -3.91 16.18
C VAL A 16 -4.43 -2.55 15.48
N GLY A 17 -5.02 -1.56 16.11
CA GLY A 17 -5.23 -0.24 15.51
C GLY A 17 -4.20 0.84 15.89
N ALA A 18 -3.29 0.57 16.84
CA ALA A 18 -2.45 1.63 17.40
C ALA A 18 -1.40 2.17 16.42
N GLN A 19 -0.79 1.32 15.60
CA GLN A 19 0.27 1.73 14.67
C GLN A 19 -0.27 2.29 13.35
N ALA A 20 -1.40 1.77 12.84
CA ALA A 20 -2.06 2.38 11.70
C ALA A 20 -2.46 3.83 12.01
N ALA A 21 -2.84 4.12 13.27
CA ALA A 21 -3.08 5.47 13.75
C ALA A 21 -1.80 6.33 13.84
N GLU A 22 -0.61 5.75 13.89
CA GLU A 22 0.66 6.51 13.87
C GLU A 22 0.98 7.13 12.51
N LEU A 23 0.38 6.62 11.42
CA LEU A 23 0.45 7.22 10.08
C LEU A 23 -0.55 8.38 9.93
N ASP A 24 -1.50 8.53 10.85
CA ASP A 24 -2.57 9.54 10.76
C ASP A 24 -2.04 10.93 10.39
N GLY A 25 -2.76 11.60 9.47
CA GLY A 25 -2.41 12.90 8.96
C GLY A 25 -1.92 12.89 7.52
N ARG A 26 -1.28 14.00 7.12
CA ARG A 26 -0.82 14.25 5.76
C ARG A 26 0.70 14.15 5.66
N TRP A 27 1.15 13.55 4.56
CA TRP A 27 2.56 13.33 4.25
C TRP A 27 2.87 13.83 2.84
N ILE A 28 3.91 14.62 2.68
CA ILE A 28 4.27 15.29 1.43
C ILE A 28 5.52 14.67 0.83
N LEU A 29 5.47 14.38 -0.48
CA LEU A 29 6.58 13.81 -1.25
C LEU A 29 7.81 14.72 -1.20
N GLN A 30 8.96 14.11 -0.93
CA GLN A 30 10.26 14.75 -1.06
C GLN A 30 10.79 14.56 -2.49
N ASP A 31 11.52 15.57 -2.99
CA ASP A 31 12.14 15.54 -4.34
C ASP A 31 11.15 15.28 -5.50
N ALA A 32 9.97 15.87 -5.45
CA ALA A 32 8.92 15.68 -6.45
C ALA A 32 9.35 16.00 -7.90
N GLY A 33 10.37 16.83 -8.10
CA GLY A 33 10.73 17.40 -9.40
C GLY A 33 11.14 16.40 -10.48
N ASN A 34 11.70 15.23 -10.13
CA ASN A 34 12.16 14.23 -11.09
C ASN A 34 11.60 12.83 -10.85
N THR A 35 10.83 12.65 -9.79
CA THR A 35 10.39 11.31 -9.34
C THR A 35 9.53 10.61 -10.39
N GLN A 36 8.54 11.31 -10.97
CA GLN A 36 7.68 10.73 -12.01
C GLN A 36 8.47 10.37 -13.28
N ALA A 37 9.40 11.22 -13.71
CA ALA A 37 10.24 10.95 -14.88
C ALA A 37 11.13 9.71 -14.67
N THR A 38 11.69 9.55 -13.47
CA THR A 38 12.51 8.38 -13.12
C THR A 38 11.66 7.09 -13.12
N LEU A 39 10.43 7.14 -12.62
CA LEU A 39 9.51 5.99 -12.69
C LEU A 39 9.09 5.68 -14.12
N ASP A 40 8.81 6.68 -14.93
CA ASP A 40 8.49 6.50 -16.34
C ASP A 40 9.63 5.82 -17.12
N GLU A 41 10.90 6.15 -16.81
CA GLU A 41 12.07 5.46 -17.35
C GLU A 41 12.16 4.00 -16.90
N ALA A 42 11.87 3.72 -15.63
CA ALA A 42 11.84 2.36 -15.11
C ALA A 42 10.72 1.51 -15.77
N VAL A 43 9.55 2.09 -15.97
CA VAL A 43 8.44 1.48 -16.71
C VAL A 43 8.86 1.17 -18.15
N GLU A 44 9.50 2.13 -18.82
CA GLU A 44 9.95 1.95 -20.21
C GLU A 44 10.99 0.84 -20.32
N LYS A 45 11.92 0.76 -19.39
CA LYS A 45 12.92 -0.32 -19.33
C LYS A 45 12.27 -1.70 -19.20
N VAL A 46 11.32 -1.87 -18.29
CA VAL A 46 10.56 -3.12 -18.13
C VAL A 46 9.74 -3.43 -19.39
N ALA A 47 9.10 -2.42 -19.97
CA ALA A 47 8.32 -2.58 -21.19
C ALA A 47 9.17 -3.03 -22.39
N GLN A 48 10.43 -2.59 -22.49
CA GLN A 48 11.35 -3.00 -23.55
C GLN A 48 11.68 -4.50 -23.52
N GLU A 49 11.62 -5.14 -22.38
CA GLU A 49 11.82 -6.58 -22.22
C GLU A 49 10.61 -7.41 -22.70
N MET A 50 9.46 -6.77 -22.93
CA MET A 50 8.24 -7.41 -23.41
C MET A 50 8.24 -7.53 -24.93
N ASN A 51 7.52 -8.52 -25.47
CA ASN A 51 7.28 -8.58 -26.92
C ASN A 51 6.44 -7.36 -27.39
N PHE A 52 6.53 -7.04 -28.66
CA PHE A 52 5.97 -5.81 -29.25
C PHE A 52 4.47 -5.63 -28.96
N PHE A 53 3.66 -6.69 -29.08
CA PHE A 53 2.23 -6.60 -28.88
C PHE A 53 1.84 -6.37 -27.40
N ILE A 54 2.48 -7.10 -26.49
CA ILE A 54 2.28 -6.94 -25.05
C ILE A 54 2.74 -5.57 -24.59
N ARG A 55 3.88 -5.08 -25.08
CA ARG A 55 4.45 -3.77 -24.77
C ARG A 55 3.46 -2.64 -25.06
N ALA A 56 2.82 -2.67 -26.23
CA ALA A 56 1.86 -1.63 -26.62
C ALA A 56 0.66 -1.52 -25.66
N LEU A 57 0.21 -2.66 -25.13
CA LEU A 57 -0.92 -2.74 -24.17
C LEU A 57 -0.47 -2.46 -22.73
N ALA A 58 0.73 -2.91 -22.36
CA ALA A 58 1.23 -2.80 -21.00
C ALA A 58 1.65 -1.38 -20.60
N ARG A 59 2.26 -0.62 -21.51
CA ARG A 59 2.74 0.75 -21.22
C ARG A 59 1.71 1.68 -20.56
N PRO A 60 0.50 1.88 -21.14
CA PRO A 60 -0.46 2.78 -20.53
C PRO A 60 -0.94 2.26 -19.16
N VAL A 61 -1.07 0.95 -19.00
CA VAL A 61 -1.46 0.34 -17.72
C VAL A 61 -0.36 0.56 -16.67
N LEU A 62 0.90 0.26 -17.01
CA LEU A 62 2.02 0.47 -16.09
C LEU A 62 2.18 1.94 -15.70
N LYS A 63 2.08 2.87 -16.65
CA LYS A 63 2.13 4.30 -16.35
C LYS A 63 1.01 4.75 -15.41
N LYS A 64 -0.20 4.21 -15.58
CA LYS A 64 -1.30 4.47 -14.64
C LYS A 64 -1.01 3.91 -13.25
N GLN A 65 -0.40 2.74 -13.16
CA GLN A 65 -0.07 2.09 -11.89
C GLN A 65 1.14 2.72 -11.17
N THR A 66 1.98 3.46 -11.88
CA THR A 66 3.17 4.13 -11.35
C THR A 66 2.98 5.64 -11.18
N GLN A 67 1.76 6.14 -11.16
CA GLN A 67 1.51 7.54 -10.82
C GLN A 67 2.01 7.82 -9.40
N VAL A 68 2.75 8.92 -9.27
CA VAL A 68 3.31 9.40 -8.01
C VAL A 68 2.27 10.27 -7.32
N CYS A 69 1.99 9.98 -6.05
CA CYS A 69 1.21 10.87 -5.20
C CYS A 69 2.13 11.96 -4.65
N GLU A 70 1.78 13.23 -4.83
CA GLU A 70 2.50 14.34 -4.20
C GLU A 70 2.24 14.37 -2.69
N SER A 71 1.09 13.87 -2.28
CA SER A 71 0.76 13.72 -0.87
C SER A 71 -0.03 12.45 -0.59
N TRP A 72 0.19 11.90 0.59
CA TRP A 72 -0.65 10.88 1.20
C TRP A 72 -1.39 11.43 2.39
N THR A 73 -2.67 11.12 2.52
CA THR A 73 -3.46 11.34 3.73
C THR A 73 -3.91 10.00 4.26
N PHE A 74 -3.67 9.76 5.55
CA PHE A 74 -4.06 8.53 6.22
C PHE A 74 -5.01 8.80 7.38
N GLY A 75 -5.82 7.80 7.69
CA GLY A 75 -6.70 7.80 8.84
C GLY A 75 -7.09 6.38 9.24
N VAL A 76 -7.58 6.26 10.46
CA VAL A 76 -8.25 5.05 10.95
C VAL A 76 -9.63 5.46 11.43
N GLN A 77 -10.67 4.89 10.84
CA GLN A 77 -12.04 5.15 11.24
C GLN A 77 -12.75 3.82 11.54
N ALA A 78 -13.27 3.68 12.74
CA ALA A 78 -13.82 2.42 13.24
C ALA A 78 -12.77 1.29 13.13
N ASP A 79 -13.04 0.29 12.32
CA ASP A 79 -12.20 -0.89 12.08
C ASP A 79 -11.61 -0.91 10.65
N GLN A 80 -11.48 0.28 10.03
CA GLN A 80 -10.95 0.45 8.68
C GLN A 80 -9.73 1.37 8.67
N PHE A 81 -8.72 0.98 7.90
CA PHE A 81 -7.63 1.85 7.49
C PHE A 81 -8.05 2.60 6.22
N GLN A 82 -7.74 3.89 6.19
CA GLN A 82 -8.08 4.79 5.09
C GLN A 82 -6.79 5.43 4.54
N TRP A 83 -6.69 5.53 3.22
CA TRP A 83 -5.61 6.26 2.57
C TRP A 83 -6.10 7.01 1.35
N GLN A 84 -5.47 8.12 1.05
CA GLN A 84 -5.82 8.99 -0.06
C GLN A 84 -4.55 9.50 -0.73
N CYS A 85 -4.49 9.36 -2.06
CA CYS A 85 -3.47 9.94 -2.91
C CYS A 85 -3.94 11.30 -3.40
N ASP A 86 -3.26 12.38 -3.02
CA ASP A 86 -3.60 13.75 -3.39
C ASP A 86 -5.06 14.10 -3.07
N GLU A 87 -5.84 14.51 -4.08
CA GLU A 87 -7.26 14.82 -3.99
C GLU A 87 -8.15 13.70 -4.58
N ALA A 88 -7.59 12.50 -4.79
CA ALA A 88 -8.37 11.35 -5.26
C ALA A 88 -9.42 10.92 -4.23
N GLU A 89 -10.29 9.99 -4.62
CA GLU A 89 -11.22 9.37 -3.69
C GLU A 89 -10.46 8.61 -2.58
N MET A 90 -11.02 8.60 -1.37
CA MET A 90 -10.45 7.91 -0.22
C MET A 90 -10.65 6.41 -0.38
N ASP A 91 -9.56 5.67 -0.43
CA ASP A 91 -9.56 4.21 -0.38
C ASP A 91 -9.71 3.72 1.07
N VAL A 92 -10.34 2.56 1.25
CA VAL A 92 -10.57 1.95 2.57
C VAL A 92 -10.31 0.45 2.54
N ILE A 93 -9.80 -0.09 3.64
CA ILE A 93 -9.67 -1.53 3.84
C ILE A 93 -9.95 -1.90 5.30
N PRO A 94 -10.70 -3.01 5.58
CA PRO A 94 -10.85 -3.50 6.94
C PRO A 94 -9.50 -3.87 7.56
N LEU A 95 -9.26 -3.49 8.81
CA LEU A 95 -8.02 -3.82 9.55
C LEU A 95 -7.80 -5.35 9.71
N ILE A 96 -8.86 -6.13 9.52
CA ILE A 96 -8.85 -7.60 9.62
C ILE A 96 -8.81 -8.29 8.26
N ALA A 97 -8.71 -7.54 7.13
CA ALA A 97 -8.73 -8.10 5.78
C ALA A 97 -7.57 -9.10 5.57
N GLN A 98 -7.90 -10.31 5.12
CA GLN A 98 -6.96 -11.43 4.94
C GLN A 98 -7.10 -12.11 3.57
N GLY A 99 -7.42 -11.32 2.53
CA GLY A 99 -7.52 -11.80 1.16
C GLY A 99 -8.95 -12.00 0.64
N GLU A 100 -9.95 -11.52 1.38
CA GLU A 100 -11.32 -11.44 0.87
C GLU A 100 -11.47 -10.38 -0.21
N VAL A 101 -12.48 -10.54 -1.07
CA VAL A 101 -12.86 -9.55 -2.08
C VAL A 101 -13.37 -8.29 -1.34
N ILE A 102 -12.70 -7.17 -1.58
CA ILE A 102 -13.04 -5.87 -0.98
C ILE A 102 -13.69 -4.92 -1.98
N GLU A 103 -13.48 -5.16 -3.28
CA GLU A 103 -13.96 -4.31 -4.35
C GLU A 103 -14.20 -5.12 -5.62
N VAL A 104 -15.12 -4.65 -6.47
CA VAL A 104 -15.27 -5.09 -7.85
C VAL A 104 -15.17 -3.87 -8.74
N ASP A 105 -14.20 -3.85 -9.66
CA ASP A 105 -14.00 -2.71 -10.55
C ASP A 105 -15.11 -2.54 -11.60
N ASP A 106 -15.08 -1.42 -12.34
CA ASP A 106 -16.05 -1.10 -13.38
C ASP A 106 -16.11 -2.14 -14.52
N GLU A 107 -15.09 -2.98 -14.65
CA GLU A 107 -15.02 -4.07 -15.65
C GLU A 107 -15.46 -5.42 -15.06
N GLY A 108 -15.88 -5.46 -13.79
CA GLY A 108 -16.34 -6.64 -13.08
C GLY A 108 -15.22 -7.53 -12.55
N VAL A 109 -14.00 -7.03 -12.45
CA VAL A 109 -12.85 -7.75 -11.88
C VAL A 109 -12.86 -7.63 -10.37
N GLU A 110 -12.84 -8.76 -9.69
CA GLU A 110 -12.74 -8.83 -8.24
C GLU A 110 -11.33 -8.46 -7.77
N ILE A 111 -11.26 -7.59 -6.77
CA ILE A 111 -10.03 -7.17 -6.10
C ILE A 111 -10.10 -7.66 -4.66
N SER A 112 -9.21 -8.57 -4.30
CA SER A 112 -9.05 -9.00 -2.92
C SER A 112 -8.00 -8.16 -2.21
N GLY A 113 -8.24 -7.92 -0.92
CA GLY A 113 -7.41 -7.09 -0.07
C GLY A 113 -6.85 -7.82 1.14
N THR A 114 -5.58 -7.58 1.45
CA THR A 114 -4.98 -8.01 2.71
C THR A 114 -4.38 -6.79 3.40
N PHE A 115 -4.71 -6.61 4.67
CA PHE A 115 -4.12 -5.61 5.55
C PHE A 115 -3.16 -6.29 6.51
N GLN A 116 -1.94 -5.78 6.60
CA GLN A 116 -0.94 -6.22 7.56
C GLN A 116 -0.31 -5.00 8.23
N GLN A 117 0.04 -5.16 9.47
CA GLN A 117 0.68 -4.13 10.27
C GLN A 117 1.82 -4.73 11.07
N THR A 118 2.97 -4.04 11.06
CA THR A 118 4.14 -4.30 11.91
C THR A 118 4.34 -3.14 12.88
N ASP A 119 5.40 -3.18 13.68
CA ASP A 119 5.71 -2.10 14.65
C ASP A 119 5.99 -0.75 13.98
N ASP A 120 6.44 -0.76 12.72
CA ASP A 120 6.89 0.43 11.99
C ASP A 120 6.23 0.60 10.61
N ALA A 121 5.41 -0.34 10.16
CA ALA A 121 4.85 -0.31 8.81
C ALA A 121 3.40 -0.79 8.72
N VAL A 122 2.68 -0.20 7.77
CA VAL A 122 1.42 -0.70 7.24
C VAL A 122 1.67 -1.26 5.85
N VAL A 123 1.19 -2.47 5.59
CA VAL A 123 1.29 -3.16 4.30
C VAL A 123 -0.12 -3.49 3.81
N ILE A 124 -0.43 -3.05 2.59
CA ILE A 124 -1.66 -3.41 1.90
C ILE A 124 -1.29 -4.19 0.65
N VAL A 125 -1.90 -5.36 0.50
CA VAL A 125 -1.81 -6.17 -0.71
C VAL A 125 -3.16 -6.16 -1.39
N LEU A 126 -3.20 -5.68 -2.63
CA LEU A 126 -4.35 -5.75 -3.52
C LEU A 126 -4.03 -6.74 -4.65
N GLU A 127 -4.88 -7.74 -4.81
CA GLU A 127 -4.68 -8.82 -5.78
C GLU A 127 -5.93 -9.06 -6.61
N SER A 128 -5.74 -9.24 -7.92
CA SER A 128 -6.77 -9.57 -8.88
C SER A 128 -6.21 -10.54 -9.93
N GLU A 129 -7.05 -11.02 -10.84
CA GLU A 129 -6.59 -11.79 -12.00
C GLU A 129 -5.59 -11.05 -12.90
N ARG A 130 -5.48 -9.71 -12.78
CA ARG A 130 -4.57 -8.88 -13.57
C ARG A 130 -3.19 -8.75 -12.96
N GLY A 131 -3.05 -9.03 -11.67
CA GLY A 131 -1.80 -8.94 -10.94
C GLY A 131 -1.98 -8.56 -9.48
N LYS A 132 -0.86 -8.29 -8.84
CA LYS A 132 -0.77 -7.97 -7.42
C LYS A 132 0.02 -6.69 -7.20
N ARG A 133 -0.52 -5.80 -6.37
CA ARG A 133 0.14 -4.61 -5.87
C ARG A 133 0.36 -4.76 -4.37
N THR A 134 1.60 -4.64 -3.94
CA THR A 134 1.96 -4.52 -2.52
C THR A 134 2.39 -3.09 -2.26
N SER A 135 1.69 -2.40 -1.39
CA SER A 135 2.00 -1.04 -0.91
C SER A 135 2.45 -1.12 0.53
N THR A 136 3.64 -0.60 0.82
CA THR A 136 4.22 -0.57 2.17
C THR A 136 4.52 0.87 2.55
N TRP A 137 3.92 1.37 3.62
CA TRP A 137 4.23 2.65 4.24
C TRP A 137 4.95 2.38 5.56
N GLN A 138 6.25 2.66 5.57
CA GLN A 138 7.12 2.45 6.72
C GLN A 138 7.46 3.80 7.36
N LYS A 139 7.10 3.95 8.62
CA LYS A 139 7.47 5.11 9.43
C LYS A 139 8.94 4.98 9.85
N VAL A 140 9.81 5.80 9.27
CA VAL A 140 11.24 5.83 9.59
C VAL A 140 11.49 6.67 10.85
N SER A 141 10.72 7.75 10.98
CA SER A 141 10.72 8.64 12.16
C SER A 141 9.35 9.30 12.32
N ASP A 142 9.19 10.18 13.31
CA ASP A 142 7.93 10.94 13.48
C ASP A 142 7.63 11.88 12.31
N HIS A 143 8.62 12.19 11.48
CA HIS A 143 8.52 13.11 10.35
C HIS A 143 8.88 12.50 9.00
N GLU A 144 9.32 11.24 8.95
CA GLU A 144 9.77 10.59 7.73
C GLU A 144 9.02 9.29 7.49
N LEU A 145 8.50 9.14 6.28
CA LEU A 145 7.77 7.98 5.80
C LEU A 145 8.41 7.47 4.51
N LEU A 146 8.69 6.19 4.46
CA LEU A 146 9.14 5.47 3.27
C LEU A 146 7.95 4.74 2.65
N TYR A 147 7.65 5.02 1.39
CA TYR A 147 6.63 4.33 0.64
C TYR A 147 7.25 3.43 -0.41
N THR A 148 7.06 2.12 -0.28
CA THR A 148 7.55 1.12 -1.23
C THR A 148 6.38 0.43 -1.91
N VAL A 149 6.46 0.32 -3.24
CA VAL A 149 5.49 -0.42 -4.05
C VAL A 149 6.17 -1.54 -4.79
N LYS A 150 5.50 -2.69 -4.84
CA LYS A 150 5.85 -3.81 -5.70
C LYS A 150 4.64 -4.19 -6.55
N LEU A 151 4.82 -4.18 -7.87
CA LEU A 151 3.84 -4.69 -8.84
C LEU A 151 4.30 -6.03 -9.40
N GLU A 152 3.43 -7.01 -9.36
CA GLU A 152 3.64 -8.38 -9.85
C GLU A 152 2.49 -8.77 -10.79
N SER A 153 2.83 -9.38 -11.92
CA SER A 153 1.85 -9.94 -12.85
C SER A 153 2.53 -11.00 -13.71
N GLU A 154 1.80 -12.00 -14.14
CA GLU A 154 2.30 -12.99 -15.10
C GLU A 154 2.70 -12.36 -16.45
N LYS A 155 2.21 -11.15 -16.74
CA LYS A 155 2.53 -10.39 -17.95
C LYS A 155 3.80 -9.56 -17.83
N LEU A 156 4.34 -9.39 -16.61
CA LEU A 156 5.58 -8.68 -16.35
C LEU A 156 6.76 -9.66 -16.41
N PRO A 157 7.83 -9.36 -17.14
CA PRO A 157 9.03 -10.21 -17.17
C PRO A 157 9.71 -10.28 -15.79
N THR A 158 9.63 -9.19 -15.02
CA THR A 158 10.12 -9.08 -13.64
C THR A 158 9.20 -8.17 -12.85
N PRO A 159 9.08 -8.35 -11.51
CA PRO A 159 8.34 -7.41 -10.67
C PRO A 159 8.91 -5.99 -10.79
N LEU A 160 8.02 -5.00 -10.87
CA LEU A 160 8.40 -3.60 -10.82
C LEU A 160 8.32 -3.10 -9.37
N THR A 161 9.44 -2.60 -8.84
CA THR A 161 9.51 -2.10 -7.46
C THR A 161 10.14 -0.71 -7.45
N TRP A 162 9.57 0.19 -6.64
CA TRP A 162 10.13 1.51 -6.38
C TRP A 162 9.86 1.96 -4.95
N THR A 163 10.62 2.97 -4.51
CA THR A 163 10.51 3.53 -3.16
C THR A 163 10.55 5.05 -3.24
N LEU A 164 9.70 5.71 -2.47
CA LEU A 164 9.57 7.16 -2.38
C LEU A 164 9.65 7.61 -0.93
N ASN A 165 10.18 8.81 -0.70
CA ASN A 165 10.31 9.42 0.62
C ASN A 165 9.27 10.52 0.80
N TYR A 166 8.61 10.53 1.94
CA TYR A 166 7.63 11.54 2.33
C TYR A 166 7.99 12.14 3.68
N GLN A 167 7.60 13.39 3.88
CA GLN A 167 7.70 14.07 5.17
C GLN A 167 6.30 14.44 5.68
N LYS A 168 6.14 14.39 6.99
CA LYS A 168 4.90 14.80 7.63
C LYS A 168 4.71 16.31 7.45
N ASP A 169 3.49 16.71 7.05
CA ASP A 169 3.06 18.12 6.89
C ASP A 169 2.93 18.81 8.24
#